data_9cd88a7a2b0825409c141d0c62bc8a1a
#
_entry.id   9cd88a7a2b0825409c141d0c62bc8a1a
#
_cell.length_a   1.000
_cell.length_b   1.000
_cell.length_c   1.000
_cell.angle_alpha   90.00
_cell.angle_beta   90.00
_cell.angle_gamma   90.00
#
_symmetry.space_group_name_H-M   'P 1'
#
loop_
_entity.id
_entity.type
_entity.pdbx_description
1 polymer ?
#
loop_
_entity_poly.entity_id
_entity_poly.type
_entity_poly.pdbx_seq_one_letter_code
_entity_poly.pdbx_strand_id
1 'polypeptide(L)'
;NRESLIPQIDVPFAELNLRAIDLIDHIEADGLKPYEVIRLGWENEFLTKTEEQSRRIATFNFYQDLYHKKENEGNISKDFFANLTFNPAHWISLTGQSKIDTSQGKVIRNSFSAQFIDGTINNLEIGYFKYLSFSDQWRLSLNHRLDETKSFYGSIAFEEESNNIPYWQTAIEYNSSPVWTWIFSITGRQGTAKENETEFAVSTRIFAF
;
A
#
# COMPACT_ATOMS: atom_id res chain seq x y z
N ASN A 1 -18.67 8.71 28.07
CA ASN A 1 -17.63 8.24 27.14
C ASN A 1 -17.44 6.75 27.32
N ARG A 2 -18.17 5.93 26.54
CA ARG A 2 -18.06 4.47 26.60
C ARG A 2 -16.84 3.95 25.80
N GLU A 3 -16.28 4.75 24.91
CA GLU A 3 -15.17 4.37 24.02
C GLU A 3 -13.83 4.21 24.74
N SER A 4 -13.62 4.95 25.83
CA SER A 4 -12.41 4.82 26.65
C SER A 4 -12.35 3.57 27.51
N LEU A 5 -13.44 2.77 27.53
CA LEU A 5 -13.54 1.53 28.31
C LEU A 5 -13.28 0.28 27.49
N ILE A 6 -13.15 0.41 26.16
CA ILE A 6 -12.82 -0.71 25.29
C ILE A 6 -11.29 -0.76 25.15
N PRO A 7 -10.61 -1.80 25.68
CA PRO A 7 -9.18 -1.92 25.49
C PRO A 7 -8.89 -2.09 24.01
N GLN A 8 -7.99 -1.29 23.47
CA GLN A 8 -7.48 -1.48 22.12
C GLN A 8 -6.61 -2.73 22.11
N ILE A 9 -7.10 -3.78 21.49
CA ILE A 9 -6.41 -5.07 21.36
C ILE A 9 -5.52 -5.05 20.11
N ASP A 10 -5.88 -4.26 19.10
CA ASP A 10 -5.16 -4.19 17.85
C ASP A 10 -4.16 -3.03 17.82
N VAL A 11 -3.01 -3.28 17.21
CA VAL A 11 -2.07 -2.21 16.88
C VAL A 11 -2.75 -1.29 15.87
N PRO A 12 -2.80 0.03 16.11
CA PRO A 12 -3.39 0.96 15.16
C PRO A 12 -2.65 0.87 13.83
N PHE A 13 -3.32 0.30 12.82
CA PHE A 13 -2.78 0.27 11.46
C PHE A 13 -2.82 1.68 10.87
N ALA A 14 -1.71 2.07 10.26
CA ALA A 14 -1.68 3.26 9.44
C ALA A 14 -2.65 3.07 8.27
N GLU A 15 -3.67 3.91 8.20
CA GLU A 15 -4.59 3.90 7.06
C GLU A 15 -3.83 4.16 5.78
N LEU A 16 -3.73 3.12 4.96
CA LEU A 16 -2.99 3.18 3.71
C LEU A 16 -3.77 3.88 2.60
N ASN A 17 -5.08 3.94 2.69
CA ASN A 17 -5.94 4.52 1.67
C ASN A 17 -6.77 5.69 2.21
N LEU A 18 -7.29 6.48 1.29
CA LEU A 18 -8.29 7.48 1.62
C LEU A 18 -9.53 6.78 2.19
N ARG A 19 -9.88 7.11 3.43
CA ARG A 19 -11.01 6.50 4.11
C ARG A 19 -12.32 6.91 3.43
N ALA A 20 -13.22 5.96 3.21
CA ALA A 20 -14.57 6.26 2.74
C ALA A 20 -15.32 7.15 3.75
N ILE A 21 -16.26 7.97 3.28
CA ILE A 21 -17.02 8.87 4.16
C ILE A 21 -18.06 8.09 4.97
N ASP A 22 -18.61 7.04 4.40
CA ASP A 22 -19.62 6.15 4.97
C ASP A 22 -19.01 4.95 5.69
N LEU A 23 -18.36 5.18 6.76
CA LEU A 23 -17.51 4.23 7.48
C LEU A 23 -18.21 3.15 8.30
N ILE A 24 -19.49 2.98 8.14
CA ILE A 24 -20.29 2.08 8.98
C ILE A 24 -19.79 0.61 8.89
N ASP A 25 -19.15 0.21 7.80
CA ASP A 25 -18.74 -1.16 7.54
C ASP A 25 -17.23 -1.47 7.73
N HIS A 26 -16.42 -0.47 8.08
CA HIS A 26 -14.99 -0.72 8.33
C HIS A 26 -14.72 -1.11 9.79
N ILE A 27 -14.94 -2.37 10.09
CA ILE A 27 -14.65 -2.99 11.40
C ILE A 27 -13.21 -3.52 11.41
N GLU A 28 -12.24 -2.76 10.94
CA GLU A 28 -10.86 -3.27 10.91
C GLU A 28 -10.04 -2.95 12.16
N ALA A 29 -10.57 -2.13 13.08
CA ALA A 29 -9.87 -1.83 14.33
C ALA A 29 -10.85 -1.37 15.42
N ASP A 30 -10.56 -1.74 16.67
CA ASP A 30 -11.29 -1.32 17.88
C ASP A 30 -11.20 0.21 18.15
N GLY A 31 -10.57 0.96 17.28
CA GLY A 31 -10.28 2.38 17.41
C GLY A 31 -11.24 3.32 16.67
N LEU A 32 -12.44 2.89 16.32
CA LEU A 32 -13.44 3.75 15.70
C LEU A 32 -13.82 4.90 16.65
N LYS A 33 -13.54 6.13 16.22
CA LYS A 33 -13.96 7.34 16.92
C LYS A 33 -15.08 8.00 16.15
N PRO A 34 -16.16 8.44 16.82
CA PRO A 34 -17.19 9.21 16.15
C PRO A 34 -16.58 10.51 15.64
N TYR A 35 -16.77 10.78 14.37
CA TYR A 35 -16.36 12.06 13.78
C TYR A 35 -17.38 12.54 12.77
N GLU A 36 -17.48 13.86 12.65
CA GLU A 36 -18.20 14.52 11.59
C GLU A 36 -17.17 15.06 10.61
N VAL A 37 -17.27 14.69 9.32
CA VAL A 37 -16.32 15.12 8.30
C VAL A 37 -17.06 15.72 7.11
N ILE A 38 -16.51 16.82 6.60
CA ILE A 38 -16.87 17.37 5.30
C ILE A 38 -15.66 17.18 4.40
N ARG A 39 -15.83 16.43 3.30
CA ARG A 39 -14.79 16.20 2.31
C ARG A 39 -15.05 17.03 1.06
N LEU A 40 -14.05 17.82 0.69
CA LEU A 40 -13.99 18.54 -0.58
C LEU A 40 -12.97 17.82 -1.46
N GLY A 41 -13.36 17.45 -2.68
CA GLY A 41 -12.50 16.69 -3.59
C GLY A 41 -12.41 17.33 -4.97
N TRP A 42 -11.27 17.15 -5.62
CA TRP A 42 -11.02 17.49 -7.00
C TRP A 42 -10.33 16.34 -7.69
N GLU A 43 -10.97 15.77 -8.69
CA GLU A 43 -10.51 14.60 -9.43
C GLU A 43 -10.31 14.97 -10.89
N ASN A 44 -9.17 14.55 -11.46
CA ASN A 44 -8.85 14.77 -12.85
C ASN A 44 -8.29 13.51 -13.49
N GLU A 45 -8.76 13.23 -14.68
CA GLU A 45 -8.25 12.17 -15.53
C GLU A 45 -7.74 12.74 -16.85
N PHE A 46 -6.55 12.33 -17.24
CA PHE A 46 -5.96 12.63 -18.53
C PHE A 46 -5.96 11.38 -19.37
N LEU A 47 -6.66 11.47 -20.50
CA LEU A 47 -6.80 10.37 -21.45
C LEU A 47 -6.03 10.69 -22.73
N THR A 48 -5.38 9.69 -23.30
CA THR A 48 -4.91 9.74 -24.69
C THR A 48 -5.79 8.86 -25.55
N LYS A 49 -5.98 9.27 -26.80
CA LYS A 49 -6.70 8.47 -27.78
C LYS A 49 -5.69 7.96 -28.82
N THR A 50 -5.59 6.64 -28.93
CA THR A 50 -4.97 5.96 -30.05
C THR A 50 -6.09 5.53 -31.02
N GLU A 51 -5.79 5.17 -32.24
CA GLU A 51 -6.80 4.91 -33.29
C GLU A 51 -7.89 3.90 -32.87
N GLU A 52 -7.59 2.98 -31.96
CA GLU A 52 -8.50 1.91 -31.54
C GLU A 52 -9.00 2.03 -30.11
N GLN A 53 -8.27 2.69 -29.18
CA GLN A 53 -8.60 2.71 -27.75
C GLN A 53 -8.23 4.03 -27.08
N SER A 54 -9.03 4.42 -26.07
CA SER A 54 -8.63 5.47 -25.14
C SER A 54 -7.86 4.86 -23.96
N ARG A 55 -6.72 5.45 -23.62
CA ARG A 55 -5.89 5.04 -22.51
C ARG A 55 -5.77 6.17 -21.48
N ARG A 56 -5.92 5.85 -20.19
CA ARG A 56 -5.65 6.79 -19.11
C ARG A 56 -4.13 6.94 -18.92
N ILE A 57 -3.64 8.18 -19.10
CA ILE A 57 -2.22 8.52 -18.94
C ILE A 57 -1.95 8.94 -17.50
N ALA A 58 -2.85 9.74 -16.91
CA ALA A 58 -2.67 10.26 -15.57
C ALA A 58 -4.00 10.46 -14.87
N THR A 59 -3.97 10.34 -13.53
CA THR A 59 -5.01 10.80 -12.62
C THR A 59 -4.38 11.62 -11.51
N PHE A 60 -5.03 12.72 -11.15
CA PHE A 60 -4.66 13.57 -10.03
C PHE A 60 -5.89 13.81 -9.19
N ASN A 61 -5.89 13.29 -7.97
CA ASN A 61 -7.01 13.43 -7.05
C ASN A 61 -6.54 14.11 -5.79
N PHE A 62 -7.23 15.18 -5.41
CA PHE A 62 -6.97 15.95 -4.21
C PHE A 62 -8.22 15.98 -3.36
N TYR A 63 -8.07 15.74 -2.06
CA TYR A 63 -9.17 15.80 -1.11
C TYR A 63 -8.75 16.56 0.14
N GLN A 64 -9.66 17.38 0.64
CA GLN A 64 -9.52 18.07 1.90
C GLN A 64 -10.62 17.63 2.83
N ASP A 65 -10.26 17.02 3.95
CA ASP A 65 -11.16 16.63 5.02
C ASP A 65 -11.15 17.68 6.12
N LEU A 66 -12.34 18.12 6.51
CA LEU A 66 -12.57 19.05 7.60
C LEU A 66 -13.33 18.29 8.70
N TYR A 67 -12.67 18.06 9.83
CA TYR A 67 -13.25 17.32 10.97
C TYR A 67 -13.75 18.29 12.03
N HIS A 68 -14.96 18.05 12.51
CA HIS A 68 -15.48 18.73 13.69
C HIS A 68 -15.23 17.85 14.92
N LYS A 69 -14.32 18.27 15.82
CA LYS A 69 -14.09 17.61 17.10
C LYS A 69 -15.00 18.20 18.15
N LYS A 70 -15.95 17.40 18.65
CA LYS A 70 -16.85 17.79 19.76
C LYS A 70 -16.16 18.05 21.11
N GLU A 71 -14.93 17.54 21.31
CA GLU A 71 -14.26 17.55 22.62
C GLU A 71 -13.29 18.73 22.85
N ASN A 72 -12.89 19.45 21.82
CA ASN A 72 -12.03 20.63 21.97
C ASN A 72 -12.58 21.78 21.17
N GLU A 73 -13.18 22.71 21.85
CA GLU A 73 -13.69 23.96 21.27
C GLU A 73 -12.62 24.62 20.38
N GLY A 74 -12.88 24.67 19.09
CA GLY A 74 -12.18 25.54 18.15
C GLY A 74 -11.14 24.90 17.23
N ASN A 75 -10.69 23.67 17.43
CA ASN A 75 -9.71 23.04 16.53
C ASN A 75 -10.39 22.16 15.47
N ILE A 76 -10.51 22.69 14.26
CA ILE A 76 -10.85 21.92 13.06
C ILE A 76 -9.56 21.21 12.64
N SER A 77 -9.51 19.89 12.81
CA SER A 77 -8.44 19.07 12.21
C SER A 77 -8.66 19.03 10.70
N LYS A 78 -7.61 19.21 9.93
CA LYS A 78 -7.66 19.31 8.47
C LYS A 78 -6.67 18.34 7.88
N ASP A 79 -7.18 17.30 7.23
CA ASP A 79 -6.36 16.36 6.48
C ASP A 79 -6.45 16.65 4.99
N PHE A 80 -5.32 16.81 4.36
CA PHE A 80 -5.21 16.91 2.91
C PHE A 80 -4.64 15.62 2.34
N PHE A 81 -5.28 15.09 1.32
CA PHE A 81 -4.87 13.92 0.60
C PHE A 81 -4.55 14.28 -0.85
N ALA A 82 -3.47 13.75 -1.35
CA ALA A 82 -3.09 13.84 -2.75
C ALA A 82 -2.78 12.44 -3.28
N ASN A 83 -3.44 12.04 -4.35
CA ASN A 83 -3.19 10.78 -5.05
C ASN A 83 -2.83 11.10 -6.50
N LEU A 84 -1.71 10.56 -6.96
CA LEU A 84 -1.21 10.68 -8.31
C LEU A 84 -1.04 9.29 -8.89
N THR A 85 -1.52 9.07 -10.11
CA THR A 85 -1.13 7.94 -10.94
C THR A 85 -0.69 8.49 -12.31
N PHE A 86 0.44 8.03 -12.81
CA PHE A 86 0.98 8.44 -14.09
C PHE A 86 1.49 7.23 -14.87
N ASN A 87 0.87 6.96 -16.02
CA ASN A 87 1.14 5.82 -16.89
C ASN A 87 1.59 6.32 -18.27
N PRO A 88 2.84 6.83 -18.42
CA PRO A 88 3.31 7.38 -19.67
C PRO A 88 3.34 6.35 -20.80
N ALA A 89 3.63 5.10 -20.48
CA ALA A 89 3.58 3.97 -21.40
C ALA A 89 2.85 2.77 -20.75
N HIS A 90 2.51 1.76 -21.53
CA HIS A 90 1.84 0.56 -21.02
C HIS A 90 2.74 -0.31 -20.11
N TRP A 91 4.05 -0.11 -20.19
CA TRP A 91 5.05 -0.86 -19.43
C TRP A 91 5.56 -0.13 -18.19
N ILE A 92 5.11 1.10 -17.91
CA ILE A 92 5.51 1.86 -16.71
C ILE A 92 4.30 2.52 -16.05
N SER A 93 4.20 2.36 -14.74
CA SER A 93 3.23 3.02 -13.89
C SER A 93 3.94 3.67 -12.71
N LEU A 94 3.68 4.94 -12.48
CA LEU A 94 4.15 5.70 -11.33
C LEU A 94 2.95 6.05 -10.47
N THR A 95 3.00 5.75 -9.18
CA THR A 95 1.96 6.14 -8.23
C THR A 95 2.56 6.92 -7.09
N GLY A 96 1.81 7.90 -6.60
CA GLY A 96 2.19 8.69 -5.45
C GLY A 96 0.97 8.97 -4.59
N GLN A 97 1.12 8.88 -3.27
CA GLN A 97 0.08 9.20 -2.31
C GLN A 97 0.68 10.00 -1.16
N SER A 98 -0.01 11.04 -0.74
CA SER A 98 0.40 11.84 0.41
C SER A 98 -0.79 12.19 1.27
N LYS A 99 -0.61 12.11 2.59
CA LYS A 99 -1.54 12.62 3.60
C LYS A 99 -0.82 13.66 4.45
N ILE A 100 -1.38 14.84 4.56
CA ILE A 100 -0.81 15.99 5.26
C ILE A 100 -1.83 16.51 6.28
N ASP A 101 -1.43 16.62 7.54
CA ASP A 101 -2.17 17.42 8.52
C ASP A 101 -1.88 18.89 8.25
N THR A 102 -2.84 19.58 7.64
CA THR A 102 -2.69 20.98 7.27
C THR A 102 -2.78 21.91 8.49
N SER A 103 -3.32 21.44 9.61
CA SER A 103 -3.38 22.21 10.85
C SER A 103 -2.01 22.34 11.53
N GLN A 104 -1.17 21.33 11.38
CA GLN A 104 0.19 21.27 11.92
C GLN A 104 1.28 21.47 10.87
N GLY A 105 0.91 21.49 9.58
CA GLY A 105 1.88 21.51 8.47
C GLY A 105 2.74 20.23 8.39
N LYS A 106 2.23 19.10 8.87
CA LYS A 106 2.98 17.87 9.05
C LYS A 106 2.57 16.84 8.01
N VAL A 107 3.54 16.27 7.31
CA VAL A 107 3.31 15.10 6.46
C VAL A 107 3.10 13.90 7.39
N ILE A 108 1.88 13.34 7.36
CA ILE A 108 1.53 12.15 8.14
C ILE A 108 2.04 10.92 7.43
N ARG A 109 1.86 10.90 6.11
CA ARG A 109 2.20 9.76 5.28
C ARG A 109 2.59 10.21 3.89
N ASN A 110 3.57 9.54 3.35
CA ASN A 110 3.98 9.68 1.97
C ASN A 110 4.33 8.31 1.39
N SER A 111 3.87 8.02 0.19
CA SER A 111 4.26 6.81 -0.52
C SER A 111 4.44 7.12 -2.00
N PHE A 112 5.43 6.47 -2.59
CA PHE A 112 5.70 6.53 -4.01
C PHE A 112 6.04 5.13 -4.49
N SER A 113 5.54 4.74 -5.65
CA SER A 113 6.01 3.53 -6.33
C SER A 113 6.17 3.73 -7.83
N ALA A 114 7.14 3.01 -8.38
CA ALA A 114 7.38 2.88 -9.80
C ALA A 114 7.31 1.39 -10.16
N GLN A 115 6.42 1.04 -11.07
CA GLN A 115 6.21 -0.31 -11.54
C GLN A 115 6.58 -0.40 -13.03
N PHE A 116 7.38 -1.40 -13.37
CA PHE A 116 7.82 -1.70 -14.72
C PHE A 116 7.30 -3.09 -15.10
N ILE A 117 6.55 -3.17 -16.20
CA ILE A 117 5.86 -4.38 -16.63
C ILE A 117 6.31 -4.70 -18.06
N ASP A 118 6.90 -5.88 -18.26
CA ASP A 118 7.24 -6.42 -19.57
C ASP A 118 6.30 -7.58 -19.91
N GLY A 119 5.12 -7.25 -20.39
CA GLY A 119 4.07 -8.21 -20.70
C GLY A 119 3.70 -9.08 -19.51
N THR A 120 3.80 -10.39 -19.68
CA THR A 120 3.58 -11.39 -18.62
C THR A 120 4.89 -11.97 -18.07
N ILE A 121 6.04 -11.46 -18.53
CA ILE A 121 7.36 -12.04 -18.22
C ILE A 121 7.96 -11.40 -16.99
N ASN A 122 7.99 -10.07 -16.95
CA ASN A 122 8.63 -9.32 -15.87
C ASN A 122 7.68 -8.30 -15.25
N ASN A 123 7.73 -8.22 -13.94
CA ASN A 123 7.14 -7.13 -13.18
C ASN A 123 8.14 -6.74 -12.09
N LEU A 124 8.67 -5.52 -12.20
CA LEU A 124 9.57 -4.92 -11.21
C LEU A 124 8.85 -3.75 -10.57
N GLU A 125 8.82 -3.71 -9.26
CA GLU A 125 8.28 -2.59 -8.49
C GLU A 125 9.33 -2.07 -7.51
N ILE A 126 9.52 -0.75 -7.53
CA ILE A 126 10.32 -0.01 -6.56
C ILE A 126 9.37 0.94 -5.84
N GLY A 127 9.29 0.80 -4.52
CA GLY A 127 8.43 1.63 -3.68
C GLY A 127 9.19 2.29 -2.54
N TYR A 128 8.73 3.46 -2.16
CA TYR A 128 9.13 4.17 -0.97
C TYR A 128 7.90 4.48 -0.13
N PHE A 129 8.01 4.30 1.16
CA PHE A 129 6.94 4.54 2.11
C PHE A 129 7.47 5.20 3.37
N LYS A 130 6.83 6.31 3.75
CA LYS A 130 7.11 7.04 4.98
C LYS A 130 5.83 7.27 5.77
N TYR A 131 5.86 6.95 7.06
CA TYR A 131 4.74 7.17 7.97
C TYR A 131 5.22 7.87 9.24
N LEU A 132 4.97 9.18 9.35
CA LEU A 132 5.44 10.04 10.45
C LEU A 132 6.93 9.82 10.73
N SER A 133 7.24 9.51 12.01
CA SER A 133 8.58 9.12 12.48
C SER A 133 8.68 7.63 12.79
N PHE A 134 7.69 6.81 12.39
CA PHE A 134 7.63 5.40 12.77
C PHE A 134 8.19 4.45 11.72
N SER A 135 8.18 4.84 10.47
CA SER A 135 8.66 3.98 9.39
C SER A 135 9.08 4.82 8.19
N ASP A 136 10.23 4.49 7.65
CA ASP A 136 10.83 5.09 6.45
C ASP A 136 11.49 3.95 5.66
N GLN A 137 10.73 3.39 4.70
CA GLN A 137 11.10 2.14 4.05
C GLN A 137 11.15 2.24 2.54
N TRP A 138 12.19 1.66 1.97
CA TRP A 138 12.26 1.29 0.56
C TRP A 138 11.86 -0.17 0.37
N ARG A 139 11.12 -0.45 -0.68
CA ARG A 139 10.76 -1.81 -1.07
C ARG A 139 11.10 -2.04 -2.54
N LEU A 140 11.71 -3.16 -2.80
CA LEU A 140 11.94 -3.68 -4.14
C LEU A 140 11.25 -5.02 -4.27
N SER A 141 10.46 -5.21 -5.32
CA SER A 141 9.79 -6.47 -5.64
C SER A 141 10.01 -6.81 -7.10
N LEU A 142 10.31 -8.07 -7.36
CA LEU A 142 10.49 -8.62 -8.70
C LEU A 142 9.63 -9.87 -8.86
N ASN A 143 8.89 -9.93 -9.94
CA ASN A 143 8.28 -11.17 -10.43
C ASN A 143 8.81 -11.43 -11.83
N HIS A 144 9.40 -12.60 -12.03
CA HIS A 144 10.00 -13.01 -13.30
C HIS A 144 9.51 -14.40 -13.71
N ARG A 145 8.92 -14.48 -14.89
CA ARG A 145 8.52 -15.75 -15.48
C ARG A 145 9.72 -16.41 -16.15
N LEU A 146 10.19 -17.51 -15.57
CA LEU A 146 11.34 -18.27 -16.08
C LEU A 146 10.99 -19.06 -17.33
N ASP A 147 9.83 -19.72 -17.31
CA ASP A 147 9.27 -20.47 -18.45
C ASP A 147 7.73 -20.54 -18.32
N GLU A 148 7.07 -21.36 -19.14
CA GLU A 148 5.61 -21.52 -19.12
C GLU A 148 5.07 -22.10 -17.81
N THR A 149 5.91 -22.83 -17.08
CA THR A 149 5.53 -23.54 -15.87
C THR A 149 6.13 -22.96 -14.60
N LYS A 150 7.15 -22.09 -14.70
CA LYS A 150 7.89 -21.59 -13.54
C LYS A 150 7.95 -20.08 -13.51
N SER A 151 7.76 -19.53 -12.32
CA SER A 151 7.95 -18.12 -12.02
C SER A 151 8.81 -17.96 -10.76
N PHE A 152 9.62 -16.92 -10.76
CA PHE A 152 10.42 -16.48 -9.62
C PHE A 152 9.81 -15.20 -9.05
N TYR A 153 9.72 -15.14 -7.73
CA TYR A 153 9.35 -13.94 -7.00
C TYR A 153 10.46 -13.58 -6.01
N GLY A 154 10.79 -12.30 -5.92
CA GLY A 154 11.69 -11.75 -4.91
C GLY A 154 11.17 -10.43 -4.37
N SER A 155 11.28 -10.22 -3.07
CA SER A 155 10.95 -8.95 -2.42
C SER A 155 11.91 -8.67 -1.28
N ILE A 156 12.31 -7.40 -1.13
CA ILE A 156 13.15 -6.92 -0.04
C ILE A 156 12.64 -5.57 0.43
N ALA A 157 12.64 -5.37 1.73
CA ALA A 157 12.36 -4.07 2.35
C ALA A 157 13.62 -3.60 3.09
N PHE A 158 13.97 -2.34 2.91
CA PHE A 158 15.06 -1.65 3.59
C PHE A 158 14.50 -0.48 4.39
N GLU A 159 14.83 -0.40 5.66
CA GLU A 159 14.43 0.68 6.55
C GLU A 159 15.59 1.68 6.70
N GLU A 160 15.34 2.93 6.30
CA GLU A 160 16.38 3.94 6.21
C GLU A 160 16.86 4.39 7.61
N GLU A 161 15.93 4.59 8.55
CA GLU A 161 16.24 5.10 9.89
C GLU A 161 17.11 4.11 10.71
N SER A 162 16.79 2.83 10.65
CA SER A 162 17.53 1.79 11.36
C SER A 162 18.69 1.19 10.55
N ASN A 163 18.82 1.57 9.27
CA ASN A 163 19.78 0.99 8.31
C ASN A 163 19.73 -0.55 8.31
N ASN A 164 18.53 -1.09 8.31
CA ASN A 164 18.23 -2.51 8.48
C ASN A 164 17.37 -3.06 7.33
N ILE A 165 17.39 -4.38 7.13
CA ILE A 165 16.52 -5.12 6.22
C ILE A 165 15.51 -5.89 7.06
N PRO A 166 14.34 -5.26 7.41
CA PRO A 166 13.37 -5.90 8.29
C PRO A 166 12.68 -7.10 7.64
N TYR A 167 12.70 -7.18 6.31
CA TYR A 167 12.00 -8.22 5.58
C TYR A 167 12.64 -8.49 4.23
N TRP A 168 12.78 -9.76 3.91
CA TRP A 168 13.04 -10.22 2.55
C TRP A 168 12.33 -11.56 2.29
N GLN A 169 11.97 -11.82 1.05
CA GLN A 169 11.35 -13.06 0.62
C GLN A 169 11.82 -13.44 -0.77
N THR A 170 12.03 -14.71 -0.99
CA THR A 170 12.15 -15.29 -2.33
C THR A 170 11.22 -16.49 -2.46
N ALA A 171 10.65 -16.69 -3.65
CA ALA A 171 9.79 -17.84 -3.92
C ALA A 171 9.95 -18.30 -5.37
N ILE A 172 9.76 -19.60 -5.58
CA ILE A 172 9.61 -20.20 -6.89
C ILE A 172 8.23 -20.82 -6.95
N GLU A 173 7.45 -20.44 -7.93
CA GLU A 173 6.18 -21.08 -8.28
C GLU A 173 6.40 -22.06 -9.41
N TYR A 174 5.86 -23.26 -9.26
CA TYR A 174 5.89 -24.32 -10.28
C TYR A 174 4.47 -24.81 -10.57
N ASN A 175 4.01 -24.59 -11.78
CA ASN A 175 2.74 -25.06 -12.29
C ASN A 175 2.92 -26.49 -12.83
N SER A 176 2.66 -27.50 -12.02
CA SER A 176 2.75 -28.91 -12.43
C SER A 176 1.61 -29.34 -13.36
N SER A 177 0.50 -28.58 -13.33
CA SER A 177 -0.64 -28.72 -14.25
C SER A 177 -1.41 -27.40 -14.31
N PRO A 178 -2.40 -27.22 -15.23
CA PRO A 178 -3.25 -26.02 -15.25
C PRO A 178 -4.03 -25.78 -13.97
N VAL A 179 -4.20 -26.81 -13.13
CA VAL A 179 -5.00 -26.77 -11.89
C VAL A 179 -4.15 -26.70 -10.64
N TRP A 180 -2.87 -27.06 -10.73
CA TRP A 180 -2.03 -27.31 -9.56
C TRP A 180 -0.71 -26.55 -9.61
N THR A 181 -0.51 -25.67 -8.64
CA THR A 181 0.73 -24.89 -8.47
C THR A 181 1.40 -25.22 -7.15
N TRP A 182 2.70 -25.48 -7.17
CA TRP A 182 3.57 -25.58 -6.01
C TRP A 182 4.30 -24.27 -5.80
N ILE A 183 4.40 -23.83 -4.54
CA ILE A 183 5.11 -22.61 -4.16
C ILE A 183 6.14 -22.99 -3.10
N PHE A 184 7.40 -22.72 -3.41
CA PHE A 184 8.54 -22.90 -2.50
C PHE A 184 9.04 -21.52 -2.12
N SER A 185 9.00 -21.17 -0.84
CA SER A 185 9.41 -19.83 -0.39
C SER A 185 10.37 -19.87 0.78
N ILE A 186 11.24 -18.87 0.82
CA ILE A 186 12.12 -18.56 1.94
C ILE A 186 11.86 -17.11 2.32
N THR A 187 11.57 -16.87 3.58
CA THR A 187 11.29 -15.55 4.13
C THR A 187 12.23 -15.29 5.29
N GLY A 188 12.90 -14.14 5.28
CA GLY A 188 13.68 -13.65 6.41
C GLY A 188 13.01 -12.43 7.01
N ARG A 189 12.95 -12.38 8.34
CA ARG A 189 12.43 -11.26 9.11
C ARG A 189 13.45 -10.86 10.17
N GLN A 190 13.67 -9.55 10.31
CA GLN A 190 14.49 -8.99 11.38
C GLN A 190 13.66 -7.90 12.07
N GLY A 191 13.50 -7.98 13.38
CA GLY A 191 12.72 -7.01 14.14
C GLY A 191 13.24 -6.83 15.56
N THR A 192 12.99 -5.65 16.14
CA THR A 192 13.36 -5.32 17.51
C THR A 192 12.54 -6.06 18.57
N ALA A 193 11.36 -6.56 18.22
CA ALA A 193 10.42 -7.20 19.14
C ALA A 193 10.31 -8.72 18.95
N LYS A 194 10.88 -9.28 17.88
CA LYS A 194 10.91 -10.71 17.59
C LYS A 194 12.34 -11.10 17.22
N GLU A 195 12.68 -12.32 17.59
CA GLU A 195 13.94 -12.95 17.17
C GLU A 195 14.06 -12.96 15.65
N ASN A 196 15.28 -12.84 15.15
CA ASN A 196 15.58 -12.98 13.72
C ASN A 196 15.09 -14.36 13.27
N GLU A 197 14.14 -14.39 12.38
CA GLU A 197 13.49 -15.62 11.92
C GLU A 197 13.72 -15.82 10.44
N THR A 198 14.12 -17.04 10.08
CA THR A 198 14.12 -17.48 8.68
C THR A 198 13.16 -18.65 8.56
N GLU A 199 12.15 -18.48 7.73
CA GLU A 199 11.08 -19.43 7.51
C GLU A 199 11.22 -20.05 6.12
N PHE A 200 11.09 -21.39 6.05
CA PHE A 200 10.95 -22.14 4.81
C PHE A 200 9.53 -22.65 4.71
N ALA A 201 8.84 -22.36 3.63
CA ALA A 201 7.48 -22.83 3.41
C ALA A 201 7.33 -23.51 2.06
N VAL A 202 6.53 -24.57 2.06
CA VAL A 202 6.03 -25.21 0.84
C VAL A 202 4.52 -25.19 0.90
N SER A 203 3.91 -24.59 -0.08
CA SER A 203 2.45 -24.50 -0.19
C SER A 203 1.97 -24.92 -1.57
N THR A 204 0.70 -25.24 -1.65
CA THR A 204 0.04 -25.60 -2.91
C THR A 204 -1.18 -24.74 -3.13
N ARG A 205 -1.42 -24.37 -4.37
CA ARG A 205 -2.63 -23.66 -4.80
C ARG A 205 -3.35 -24.54 -5.82
N ILE A 206 -4.64 -24.72 -5.62
CA ILE A 206 -5.52 -25.47 -6.51
C ILE A 206 -6.50 -24.46 -7.11
N PHE A 207 -6.59 -24.42 -8.43
CA PHE A 207 -7.60 -23.63 -9.12
C PHE A 207 -8.79 -24.54 -9.41
N ALA A 208 -9.95 -24.27 -8.79
CA ALA A 208 -11.20 -24.88 -9.13
C ALA A 208 -11.82 -24.14 -10.32
N PHE A 209 -12.34 -24.89 -11.30
CA PHE A 209 -13.09 -24.35 -12.43
C PHE A 209 -14.58 -24.27 -12.13
#